data_7576961a313e03d0dadc867549c0c42c
#
_entry.id   7576961a313e03d0dadc867549c0c42c
#
_cell.length_a   1.000
_cell.length_b   1.000
_cell.length_c   1.000
_cell.angle_alpha   90.00
_cell.angle_beta   90.00
_cell.angle_gamma   90.00
#
_symmetry.space_group_name_H-M   'P 1'
#
loop_
_entity.id
_entity.type
_entity.pdbx_description
1 polymer ?
#
loop_
_entity_poly.entity_id
_entity_poly.type
_entity_poly.pdbx_seq_one_letter_code
_entity_poly.pdbx_strand_id
1 'polypeptide(L)'
;STNQIAYLNLREYTTVSADRVRDDYQSLVLAGSGGSGGVILDLRQNGGGSLSGAWGLTDFFGPGSVDNQIMFSLQQQSQTTDYRFGIYGSNLGITDRSKLVILMDGSSASASELTSAALKDLGIATLMGGITYGKGVGQNVVGLIGGSGVYITSFELLSPLGNSWHNLGVSPDYSLSTVLPTTPDDDTLLQAAIEFLETGS
;
A
#
# COMPACT_ATOMS: atom_id res chain seq x y z
N SER A 1 -27.66 -5.46 10.06
CA SER A 1 -26.33 -4.81 10.15
C SER A 1 -25.86 -4.60 8.72
N THR A 2 -25.86 -3.38 8.26
CA THR A 2 -25.21 -3.04 6.98
C THR A 2 -23.71 -3.19 7.19
N ASN A 3 -23.07 -4.02 6.38
CA ASN A 3 -21.61 -4.11 6.36
C ASN A 3 -21.05 -2.74 5.97
N GLN A 4 -20.34 -2.11 6.90
CA GLN A 4 -19.78 -0.78 6.67
C GLN A 4 -18.33 -0.94 6.20
N ILE A 5 -18.06 -0.48 4.99
CA ILE A 5 -16.73 -0.51 4.36
C ILE A 5 -16.02 0.81 4.69
N ALA A 6 -14.80 0.72 5.18
CA ALA A 6 -13.94 1.89 5.36
C ALA A 6 -13.22 2.23 4.05
N TYR A 7 -13.44 3.45 3.53
CA TYR A 7 -12.71 3.96 2.37
C TYR A 7 -11.65 4.97 2.80
N LEU A 8 -10.40 4.70 2.47
CA LEU A 8 -9.23 5.49 2.84
C LEU A 8 -8.47 5.89 1.57
N ASN A 9 -8.47 7.17 1.23
CA ASN A 9 -7.75 7.67 0.08
C ASN A 9 -6.43 8.31 0.54
N LEU A 10 -5.31 7.70 0.18
CA LEU A 10 -3.97 8.21 0.48
C LEU A 10 -3.35 8.80 -0.79
N ARG A 11 -3.08 10.11 -0.78
CA ARG A 11 -2.53 10.84 -1.94
C ARG A 11 -1.01 10.84 -1.98
N GLU A 12 -0.34 10.74 -0.85
CA GLU A 12 1.11 10.78 -0.74
C GLU A 12 1.57 10.07 0.54
N TYR A 13 2.71 9.41 0.47
CA TYR A 13 3.36 8.83 1.64
C TYR A 13 4.28 9.85 2.31
N THR A 14 3.94 10.23 3.53
CA THR A 14 4.75 11.04 4.44
C THR A 14 5.22 10.19 5.62
N THR A 15 6.10 10.70 6.45
CA THR A 15 6.57 10.01 7.66
C THR A 15 5.46 9.74 8.69
N VAL A 16 4.32 10.44 8.59
CA VAL A 16 3.16 10.31 9.49
C VAL A 16 1.95 9.64 8.81
N SER A 17 2.09 9.13 7.60
CA SER A 17 0.95 8.56 6.86
C SER A 17 0.32 7.37 7.58
N ALA A 18 1.12 6.50 8.16
CA ALA A 18 0.62 5.35 8.91
C ALA A 18 -0.22 5.78 10.12
N ASP A 19 0.25 6.77 10.88
CA ASP A 19 -0.47 7.29 12.05
C ASP A 19 -1.80 7.94 11.64
N ARG A 20 -1.81 8.75 10.58
CA ARG A 20 -3.03 9.39 10.07
C ARG A 20 -4.06 8.37 9.59
N VAL A 21 -3.64 7.40 8.78
CA VAL A 21 -4.55 6.35 8.29
C VAL A 21 -5.11 5.53 9.45
N ARG A 22 -4.28 5.22 10.45
CA ARG A 22 -4.73 4.54 11.66
C ARG A 22 -5.77 5.37 12.42
N ASP A 23 -5.49 6.65 12.66
CA ASP A 23 -6.36 7.54 13.43
C ASP A 23 -7.69 7.77 12.70
N ASP A 24 -7.66 7.96 11.38
CA ASP A 24 -8.86 8.07 10.53
C ASP A 24 -9.68 6.78 10.56
N TYR A 25 -9.03 5.62 10.41
CA TYR A 25 -9.71 4.33 10.50
C TYR A 25 -10.35 4.11 11.87
N GLN A 26 -9.63 4.38 12.97
CA GLN A 26 -10.16 4.26 14.32
C GLN A 26 -11.35 5.20 14.56
N SER A 27 -11.29 6.41 14.01
CA SER A 27 -12.40 7.36 14.08
C SER A 27 -13.65 6.84 13.37
N LEU A 28 -13.50 6.22 12.19
CA LEU A 28 -14.60 5.58 11.46
C LEU A 28 -15.21 4.40 12.25
N VAL A 29 -14.37 3.57 12.87
CA VAL A 29 -14.82 2.44 13.70
C VAL A 29 -15.56 2.91 14.95
N LEU A 30 -15.04 3.92 15.65
CA LEU A 30 -15.66 4.49 16.85
C LEU A 30 -16.99 5.19 16.53
N ALA A 31 -17.12 5.79 15.35
CA ALA A 31 -18.38 6.37 14.88
C ALA A 31 -19.43 5.31 14.49
N GLY A 32 -19.09 4.03 14.58
CA GLY A 32 -19.93 2.93 14.13
C GLY A 32 -20.12 2.89 12.60
N SER A 33 -19.24 3.59 11.88
CA SER A 33 -19.37 3.85 10.44
C SER A 33 -18.34 3.11 9.59
N GLY A 34 -17.59 2.15 10.15
CA GLY A 34 -16.54 1.52 9.34
C GLY A 34 -15.98 0.20 9.85
N GLY A 35 -15.47 -0.58 8.91
CA GLY A 35 -14.54 -1.67 9.15
C GLY A 35 -15.14 -3.07 9.29
N SER A 36 -16.44 -3.23 9.59
CA SER A 36 -17.05 -4.57 9.69
C SER A 36 -17.19 -5.25 8.31
N GLY A 37 -17.31 -4.46 7.26
CA GLY A 37 -17.40 -4.95 5.86
C GLY A 37 -16.06 -5.04 5.14
N GLY A 38 -14.99 -4.48 5.73
CA GLY A 38 -13.66 -4.45 5.12
C GLY A 38 -13.14 -3.03 4.89
N VAL A 39 -11.98 -2.95 4.25
CA VAL A 39 -11.27 -1.69 3.98
C VAL A 39 -10.93 -1.57 2.49
N ILE A 40 -11.13 -0.40 1.94
CA ILE A 40 -10.61 0.01 0.63
C ILE A 40 -9.52 1.05 0.86
N LEU A 41 -8.28 0.74 0.47
CA LEU A 41 -7.16 1.66 0.42
C LEU A 41 -6.97 2.13 -1.02
N ASP A 42 -7.28 3.40 -1.28
CA ASP A 42 -7.14 3.98 -2.61
C ASP A 42 -5.77 4.66 -2.77
N LEU A 43 -4.91 4.03 -3.57
CA LEU A 43 -3.58 4.51 -3.93
C LEU A 43 -3.51 5.01 -5.38
N ARG A 44 -4.64 5.17 -6.07
CA ARG A 44 -4.66 5.75 -7.42
C ARG A 44 -4.08 7.16 -7.37
N GLN A 45 -3.29 7.51 -8.36
CA GLN A 45 -2.58 8.79 -8.49
C GLN A 45 -1.58 9.08 -7.34
N ASN A 46 -1.20 8.07 -6.55
CA ASN A 46 -0.22 8.21 -5.48
C ASN A 46 1.18 7.81 -5.98
N GLY A 47 2.02 8.80 -6.25
CA GLY A 47 3.40 8.62 -6.73
C GLY A 47 4.39 8.07 -5.68
N GLY A 48 3.92 7.74 -4.49
CA GLY A 48 4.76 7.24 -3.40
C GLY A 48 5.13 8.31 -2.38
N GLY A 49 6.38 8.33 -1.96
CA GLY A 49 6.91 9.26 -0.96
C GLY A 49 7.80 8.56 0.08
N SER A 50 7.55 8.79 1.35
CA SER A 50 8.37 8.28 2.46
C SER A 50 8.36 6.75 2.57
N LEU A 51 9.55 6.14 2.56
CA LEU A 51 9.71 4.70 2.79
C LEU A 51 9.25 4.31 4.21
N SER A 52 9.54 5.14 5.22
CA SER A 52 9.08 4.90 6.59
C SER A 52 7.56 4.99 6.72
N GLY A 53 6.92 5.88 5.95
CA GLY A 53 5.46 5.96 5.87
C GLY A 53 4.84 4.72 5.24
N ALA A 54 5.45 4.20 4.17
CA ALA A 54 5.00 2.94 3.55
C ALA A 54 5.21 1.75 4.49
N TRP A 55 6.37 1.68 5.16
CA TRP A 55 6.64 0.65 6.14
C TRP A 55 5.59 0.62 7.25
N GLY A 56 5.34 1.77 7.90
CA GLY A 56 4.35 1.85 8.96
C GLY A 56 2.94 1.52 8.50
N LEU A 57 2.55 1.94 7.28
CA LEU A 57 1.22 1.64 6.74
C LEU A 57 1.07 0.16 6.38
N THR A 58 2.10 -0.45 5.80
CA THR A 58 2.10 -1.89 5.49
C THR A 58 2.03 -2.72 6.78
N ASP A 59 2.77 -2.32 7.83
CA ASP A 59 2.72 -2.94 9.15
C ASP A 59 1.33 -2.81 9.79
N PHE A 60 0.67 -1.65 9.64
CA PHE A 60 -0.67 -1.41 10.16
C PHE A 60 -1.73 -2.36 9.56
N PHE A 61 -1.68 -2.61 8.26
CA PHE A 61 -2.58 -3.57 7.62
C PHE A 61 -2.14 -5.02 7.79
N GLY A 62 -0.92 -5.25 8.24
CA GLY A 62 -0.32 -6.56 8.37
C GLY A 62 -0.99 -7.49 9.37
N PRO A 63 -0.57 -8.75 9.38
CA PRO A 63 -1.25 -9.83 10.10
C PRO A 63 -0.99 -9.86 11.62
N GLY A 64 -0.80 -8.74 12.26
CA GLY A 64 -0.69 -8.67 13.72
C GLY A 64 0.64 -9.21 14.26
N SER A 65 0.59 -10.27 15.00
CA SER A 65 1.77 -10.88 15.63
C SER A 65 2.33 -12.03 14.80
N VAL A 66 2.78 -11.77 13.57
CA VAL A 66 3.56 -12.79 12.84
C VAL A 66 5.02 -12.56 13.14
N ASP A 67 5.50 -13.29 14.12
CA ASP A 67 6.89 -13.25 14.50
C ASP A 67 7.79 -13.43 13.29
N ASN A 68 8.56 -12.37 13.00
CA ASN A 68 9.69 -12.41 12.10
C ASN A 68 9.38 -12.54 10.60
N GLN A 69 8.12 -12.33 10.15
CA GLN A 69 7.81 -12.37 8.71
C GLN A 69 8.41 -11.16 7.99
N ILE A 70 9.08 -11.41 6.86
CA ILE A 70 9.62 -10.35 5.99
C ILE A 70 8.45 -9.59 5.37
N MET A 71 8.48 -8.27 5.48
CA MET A 71 7.54 -7.36 4.85
C MET A 71 8.03 -6.90 3.47
N PHE A 72 9.31 -6.57 3.39
CA PHE A 72 10.03 -6.23 2.17
C PHE A 72 11.53 -6.28 2.44
N SER A 73 12.32 -6.24 1.38
CA SER A 73 13.79 -6.18 1.50
C SER A 73 14.35 -5.05 0.67
N LEU A 74 15.47 -4.48 1.14
CA LEU A 74 16.30 -3.56 0.37
C LEU A 74 17.54 -4.30 -0.12
N GLN A 75 17.74 -4.30 -1.44
CA GLN A 75 18.96 -4.84 -2.03
C GLN A 75 19.89 -3.72 -2.45
N GLN A 76 21.09 -3.70 -1.89
CA GLN A 76 22.15 -2.76 -2.22
C GLN A 76 23.40 -3.52 -2.59
N GLN A 77 23.81 -3.48 -3.85
CA GLN A 77 24.92 -4.31 -4.37
C GLN A 77 24.70 -5.80 -4.04
N SER A 78 25.57 -6.40 -3.24
CA SER A 78 25.50 -7.81 -2.82
C SER A 78 24.87 -8.01 -1.43
N GLN A 79 24.36 -6.96 -0.81
CA GLN A 79 23.76 -7.02 0.52
C GLN A 79 22.24 -6.84 0.44
N THR A 80 21.52 -7.67 1.18
CA THR A 80 20.08 -7.57 1.36
C THR A 80 19.76 -7.29 2.82
N THR A 81 18.91 -6.30 3.07
CA THR A 81 18.41 -5.96 4.40
C THR A 81 16.92 -6.20 4.45
N ASP A 82 16.49 -7.10 5.33
CA ASP A 82 15.09 -7.44 5.52
C ASP A 82 14.41 -6.49 6.50
N TYR A 83 13.24 -6.04 6.14
CA TYR A 83 12.32 -5.29 7.01
C TYR A 83 11.14 -6.19 7.37
N ARG A 84 10.80 -6.24 8.67
CA ARG A 84 9.86 -7.21 9.21
C ARG A 84 8.66 -6.54 9.85
N PHE A 85 7.56 -7.28 9.98
CA PHE A 85 6.37 -6.85 10.69
C PHE A 85 6.60 -6.73 12.21
N GLY A 86 5.71 -5.98 12.89
CA GLY A 86 5.65 -5.93 14.34
C GLY A 86 6.39 -4.74 14.97
N ILE A 87 6.81 -3.75 14.18
CA ILE A 87 7.57 -2.60 14.69
C ILE A 87 6.64 -1.51 15.23
N TYR A 88 5.49 -1.30 14.62
CA TYR A 88 4.56 -0.22 15.00
C TYR A 88 3.47 -0.64 15.98
N GLY A 89 3.39 -1.91 16.38
CA GLY A 89 2.69 -2.41 17.56
C GLY A 89 1.15 -2.40 17.57
N SER A 90 0.49 -1.68 16.69
CA SER A 90 -0.96 -1.70 16.55
C SER A 90 -1.34 -1.88 15.10
N ASN A 91 -1.68 -3.09 14.73
CA ASN A 91 -2.09 -3.46 13.40
C ASN A 91 -3.53 -3.98 13.39
N LEU A 92 -4.15 -3.94 12.22
CA LEU A 92 -5.53 -4.43 12.04
C LEU A 92 -5.62 -5.96 12.10
N GLY A 93 -4.49 -6.66 11.98
CA GLY A 93 -4.46 -8.12 11.98
C GLY A 93 -5.24 -8.73 10.82
N ILE A 94 -5.24 -8.08 9.66
CA ILE A 94 -5.92 -8.62 8.48
C ILE A 94 -5.15 -9.84 7.99
N THR A 95 -5.82 -10.98 7.95
CA THR A 95 -5.27 -12.25 7.46
C THR A 95 -6.09 -12.81 6.29
N ASP A 96 -7.18 -12.14 5.95
CA ASP A 96 -8.10 -12.53 4.88
C ASP A 96 -8.11 -11.44 3.81
N ARG A 97 -7.57 -11.76 2.63
CA ARG A 97 -7.50 -10.86 1.50
C ARG A 97 -8.86 -10.35 0.98
N SER A 98 -9.95 -11.01 1.37
CA SER A 98 -11.31 -10.55 1.08
C SER A 98 -11.76 -9.37 1.95
N LYS A 99 -10.92 -8.90 2.88
CA LYS A 99 -11.21 -7.80 3.81
C LYS A 99 -10.41 -6.53 3.53
N LEU A 100 -9.44 -6.58 2.63
CA LEU A 100 -8.66 -5.41 2.22
C LEU A 100 -8.55 -5.38 0.70
N VAL A 101 -9.07 -4.33 0.09
CA VAL A 101 -8.87 -4.04 -1.33
C VAL A 101 -7.97 -2.83 -1.48
N ILE A 102 -6.97 -2.91 -2.36
CA ILE A 102 -6.13 -1.78 -2.74
C ILE A 102 -6.47 -1.40 -4.18
N LEU A 103 -6.88 -0.13 -4.37
CA LEU A 103 -7.09 0.46 -5.69
C LEU A 103 -5.80 1.09 -6.18
N MET A 104 -5.41 0.78 -7.42
CA MET A 104 -4.17 1.30 -8.00
C MET A 104 -4.29 1.57 -9.49
N ASP A 105 -3.41 2.41 -9.99
CA ASP A 105 -3.32 2.78 -11.41
C ASP A 105 -1.87 2.97 -11.87
N GLY A 106 -1.66 3.34 -13.13
CA GLY A 106 -0.33 3.59 -13.69
C GLY A 106 0.43 4.78 -13.08
N SER A 107 -0.19 5.56 -12.20
CA SER A 107 0.45 6.63 -11.44
C SER A 107 0.79 6.21 -10.01
N SER A 108 0.31 5.05 -9.55
CA SER A 108 0.72 4.45 -8.28
C SER A 108 2.18 4.02 -8.38
N ALA A 109 3.08 4.60 -7.57
CA ALA A 109 4.51 4.39 -7.73
C ALA A 109 5.26 4.25 -6.38
N SER A 110 6.45 3.63 -6.41
CA SER A 110 7.42 3.62 -5.30
C SER A 110 6.81 3.08 -3.98
N ALA A 111 6.60 3.93 -2.96
CA ALA A 111 6.00 3.55 -1.67
C ALA A 111 4.62 2.90 -1.82
N SER A 112 3.81 3.34 -2.79
CA SER A 112 2.51 2.72 -3.12
C SER A 112 2.70 1.30 -3.64
N GLU A 113 3.71 1.09 -4.47
CA GLU A 113 4.03 -0.23 -5.02
C GLU A 113 4.58 -1.17 -3.95
N LEU A 114 5.41 -0.64 -3.03
CA LEU A 114 5.90 -1.41 -1.89
C LEU A 114 4.76 -1.94 -1.04
N THR A 115 3.82 -1.06 -0.64
CA THR A 115 2.65 -1.46 0.16
C THR A 115 1.80 -2.49 -0.59
N SER A 116 1.52 -2.26 -1.88
CA SER A 116 0.71 -3.15 -2.71
C SER A 116 1.38 -4.51 -2.90
N ALA A 117 2.66 -4.54 -3.28
CA ALA A 117 3.39 -5.78 -3.50
C ALA A 117 3.54 -6.60 -2.22
N ALA A 118 3.84 -5.94 -1.09
CA ALA A 118 4.00 -6.61 0.19
C ALA A 118 2.69 -7.28 0.65
N LEU A 119 1.58 -6.54 0.65
CA LEU A 119 0.30 -7.06 1.12
C LEU A 119 -0.31 -8.10 0.15
N LYS A 120 -0.02 -7.99 -1.15
CA LYS A 120 -0.40 -9.00 -2.14
C LYS A 120 0.35 -10.31 -1.93
N ASP A 121 1.69 -10.26 -1.87
CA ASP A 121 2.55 -11.45 -1.73
C ASP A 121 2.24 -12.26 -0.46
N LEU A 122 1.79 -11.56 0.58
CA LEU A 122 1.39 -12.18 1.85
C LEU A 122 -0.07 -12.66 1.88
N GLY A 123 -0.82 -12.44 0.80
CA GLY A 123 -2.23 -12.82 0.74
C GLY A 123 -3.13 -12.01 1.68
N ILE A 124 -2.72 -10.78 2.03
CA ILE A 124 -3.43 -9.89 2.95
C ILE A 124 -4.40 -8.98 2.21
N ALA A 125 -4.03 -8.53 1.00
CA ALA A 125 -4.85 -7.64 0.21
C ALA A 125 -5.18 -8.22 -1.17
N THR A 126 -6.31 -7.79 -1.71
CA THR A 126 -6.68 -7.97 -3.12
C THR A 126 -6.41 -6.66 -3.87
N LEU A 127 -5.66 -6.74 -4.97
CA LEU A 127 -5.33 -5.57 -5.78
C LEU A 127 -6.28 -5.42 -6.96
N MET A 128 -6.85 -4.23 -7.14
CA MET A 128 -7.77 -3.93 -8.25
C MET A 128 -7.34 -2.68 -9.01
N GLY A 129 -7.51 -2.71 -10.32
CA GLY A 129 -7.24 -1.56 -11.20
C GLY A 129 -6.24 -1.85 -12.31
N GLY A 130 -5.25 -0.98 -12.48
CA GLY A 130 -4.21 -1.09 -13.51
C GLY A 130 -2.85 -1.48 -12.96
N ILE A 131 -1.95 -1.88 -13.86
CA ILE A 131 -0.53 -2.11 -13.53
C ILE A 131 0.07 -0.77 -13.06
N THR A 132 0.84 -0.80 -11.99
CA THR A 132 1.47 0.38 -11.40
C THR A 132 2.67 0.87 -12.24
N TYR A 133 3.28 1.97 -11.83
CA TYR A 133 4.32 2.68 -12.58
C TYR A 133 5.60 1.85 -12.79
N GLY A 134 6.04 1.07 -11.81
CA GLY A 134 7.29 0.29 -11.90
C GLY A 134 8.51 1.00 -11.32
N LYS A 135 8.37 1.79 -10.26
CA LYS A 135 9.50 2.39 -9.54
C LYS A 135 9.91 1.55 -8.33
N GLY A 136 10.59 0.44 -8.57
CA GLY A 136 11.08 -0.48 -7.54
C GLY A 136 12.48 -0.11 -7.01
N VAL A 137 12.89 1.16 -7.04
CA VAL A 137 14.20 1.61 -6.54
C VAL A 137 14.05 2.81 -5.62
N GLY A 138 14.99 2.92 -4.67
CA GLY A 138 15.07 4.04 -3.76
C GLY A 138 16.34 4.86 -3.98
N GLN A 139 16.27 6.13 -3.58
CA GLN A 139 17.32 7.12 -3.77
C GLN A 139 17.73 7.73 -2.44
N ASN A 140 19.02 7.92 -2.27
CA ASN A 140 19.60 8.73 -1.20
C ASN A 140 19.93 10.13 -1.70
N VAL A 141 19.71 11.11 -0.85
CA VAL A 141 20.13 12.50 -1.11
C VAL A 141 21.54 12.67 -0.55
N VAL A 142 22.49 13.02 -1.41
CA VAL A 142 23.85 13.36 -1.02
C VAL A 142 24.01 14.87 -1.11
N GLY A 143 24.23 15.51 0.04
CA GLY A 143 24.48 16.96 0.11
C GLY A 143 25.82 17.32 -0.55
N LEU A 144 25.83 18.40 -1.31
CA LEU A 144 27.01 18.97 -1.96
C LEU A 144 27.41 20.28 -1.32
N ILE A 145 28.66 20.71 -1.58
CA ILE A 145 29.19 22.01 -1.13
C ILE A 145 28.31 23.12 -1.75
N GLY A 146 27.89 24.08 -0.92
CA GLY A 146 27.03 25.18 -1.35
C GLY A 146 25.54 24.96 -1.13
N GLY A 147 25.12 23.89 -0.40
CA GLY A 147 23.73 23.65 -0.02
C GLY A 147 22.87 22.99 -1.08
N SER A 148 23.45 22.59 -2.21
CA SER A 148 22.81 21.76 -3.21
C SER A 148 22.88 20.26 -2.83
N GLY A 149 22.14 19.41 -3.52
CA GLY A 149 22.17 17.96 -3.32
C GLY A 149 21.93 17.19 -4.60
N VAL A 150 22.34 15.93 -4.61
CA VAL A 150 22.09 15.00 -5.71
C VAL A 150 21.33 13.78 -5.20
N TYR A 151 20.33 13.33 -5.97
CA TYR A 151 19.62 12.07 -5.75
C TYR A 151 20.41 10.94 -6.43
N ILE A 152 20.84 9.97 -5.66
CA ILE A 152 21.56 8.79 -6.17
C ILE A 152 20.70 7.56 -5.91
N THR A 153 20.35 6.82 -6.96
CA THR A 153 19.72 5.50 -6.83
C THR A 153 20.68 4.56 -6.10
N SER A 154 20.27 4.09 -4.94
CA SER A 154 21.16 3.43 -4.00
C SER A 154 20.75 1.99 -3.69
N PHE A 155 19.49 1.65 -3.86
CA PHE A 155 18.96 0.32 -3.54
C PHE A 155 17.74 -0.03 -4.38
N GLU A 156 17.50 -1.32 -4.52
CA GLU A 156 16.30 -1.89 -5.09
C GLU A 156 15.36 -2.39 -3.98
N LEU A 157 14.07 -2.24 -4.18
CA LEU A 157 13.03 -2.73 -3.30
C LEU A 157 12.57 -4.11 -3.79
N LEU A 158 12.50 -5.07 -2.88
CA LEU A 158 12.01 -6.42 -3.16
C LEU A 158 10.79 -6.70 -2.29
N SER A 159 9.82 -7.40 -2.86
CA SER A 159 8.64 -7.88 -2.16
C SER A 159 9.01 -8.97 -1.12
N PRO A 160 8.09 -9.39 -0.25
CA PRO A 160 8.34 -10.49 0.70
C PRO A 160 8.84 -11.77 0.07
N LEU A 161 8.42 -12.07 -1.16
CA LEU A 161 8.87 -13.24 -1.93
C LEU A 161 10.16 -12.99 -2.73
N GLY A 162 10.80 -11.83 -2.55
CA GLY A 162 12.04 -11.47 -3.23
C GLY A 162 11.87 -10.99 -4.67
N ASN A 163 10.66 -10.69 -5.09
CA ASN A 163 10.39 -10.22 -6.45
C ASN A 163 10.61 -8.71 -6.57
N SER A 164 11.25 -8.28 -7.66
CA SER A 164 11.33 -6.88 -8.06
C SER A 164 10.19 -6.51 -8.99
N TRP A 165 9.63 -5.31 -8.79
CA TRP A 165 8.67 -4.70 -9.70
C TRP A 165 9.27 -3.55 -10.51
N HIS A 166 10.61 -3.34 -10.40
CA HIS A 166 11.28 -2.25 -11.11
C HIS A 166 11.14 -2.40 -12.63
N ASN A 167 10.69 -1.35 -13.31
CA ASN A 167 10.34 -1.28 -14.74
C ASN A 167 9.18 -2.22 -15.20
N LEU A 168 8.55 -2.95 -14.29
CA LEU A 168 7.46 -3.88 -14.61
C LEU A 168 6.12 -3.40 -14.04
N GLY A 169 6.15 -2.76 -12.88
CA GLY A 169 4.98 -2.46 -12.07
C GLY A 169 4.45 -3.67 -11.30
N VAL A 170 3.56 -3.40 -10.38
CA VAL A 170 2.80 -4.39 -9.64
C VAL A 170 1.50 -4.66 -10.40
N SER A 171 1.26 -5.92 -10.76
CA SER A 171 0.05 -6.31 -11.48
C SER A 171 -1.12 -6.49 -10.51
N PRO A 172 -2.33 -5.99 -10.83
CA PRO A 172 -3.52 -6.24 -10.03
C PRO A 172 -3.96 -7.71 -10.09
N ASP A 173 -4.78 -8.13 -9.12
CA ASP A 173 -5.50 -9.40 -9.16
C ASP A 173 -6.71 -9.30 -10.10
N TYR A 174 -7.37 -8.14 -10.11
CA TYR A 174 -8.48 -7.81 -11.00
C TYR A 174 -8.12 -6.59 -11.84
N SER A 175 -7.84 -6.81 -13.12
CA SER A 175 -7.57 -5.76 -14.10
C SER A 175 -8.87 -5.07 -14.50
N LEU A 176 -9.04 -3.82 -14.08
CA LEU A 176 -10.22 -3.02 -14.34
C LEU A 176 -9.83 -1.64 -14.89
N SER A 177 -10.76 -0.96 -15.54
CA SER A 177 -10.53 0.39 -16.05
C SER A 177 -10.16 1.34 -14.92
N THR A 178 -9.09 2.12 -15.13
CA THR A 178 -8.60 3.14 -14.19
C THR A 178 -8.91 4.56 -14.65
N VAL A 179 -9.91 4.73 -15.51
CA VAL A 179 -10.40 6.06 -15.87
C VAL A 179 -10.88 6.75 -14.60
N LEU A 180 -10.30 7.91 -14.31
CA LEU A 180 -10.70 8.67 -13.12
C LEU A 180 -12.14 9.15 -13.27
N PRO A 181 -12.97 8.94 -12.25
CA PRO A 181 -14.38 9.34 -12.30
C PRO A 181 -14.52 10.85 -12.23
N THR A 182 -15.61 11.37 -12.79
CA THR A 182 -16.00 12.77 -12.62
C THR A 182 -16.83 12.97 -11.36
N THR A 183 -17.53 11.93 -10.92
CA THR A 183 -18.28 11.87 -9.66
C THR A 183 -18.03 10.54 -8.96
N PRO A 184 -18.28 10.42 -7.65
CA PRO A 184 -18.15 9.14 -6.94
C PRO A 184 -19.03 8.03 -7.51
N ASP A 185 -20.18 8.37 -8.06
CA ASP A 185 -21.15 7.41 -8.64
C ASP A 185 -20.65 6.82 -9.97
N ASP A 186 -19.75 7.54 -10.67
CA ASP A 186 -19.14 7.11 -11.92
C ASP A 186 -17.86 6.26 -11.68
N ASP A 187 -17.46 6.06 -10.42
CA ASP A 187 -16.24 5.32 -10.07
C ASP A 187 -16.48 3.81 -10.12
N THR A 188 -16.45 3.27 -11.34
CA THR A 188 -16.68 1.83 -11.58
C THR A 188 -15.67 0.93 -10.85
N LEU A 189 -14.43 1.40 -10.65
CA LEU A 189 -13.43 0.65 -9.92
C LEU A 189 -13.74 0.60 -8.42
N LEU A 190 -14.17 1.72 -7.85
CA LEU A 190 -14.61 1.77 -6.45
C LEU A 190 -15.87 0.92 -6.24
N GLN A 191 -16.84 0.98 -7.15
CA GLN A 191 -18.06 0.15 -7.07
C GLN A 191 -17.72 -1.36 -7.12
N ALA A 192 -16.81 -1.78 -8.00
CA ALA A 192 -16.35 -3.16 -8.06
C ALA A 192 -15.66 -3.60 -6.76
N ALA A 193 -14.87 -2.72 -6.13
CA ALA A 193 -14.23 -3.02 -4.85
C ALA A 193 -15.26 -3.16 -3.71
N ILE A 194 -16.29 -2.34 -3.69
CA ILE A 194 -17.40 -2.43 -2.74
C ILE A 194 -18.13 -3.77 -2.91
N GLU A 195 -18.52 -4.11 -4.14
CA GLU A 195 -19.19 -5.37 -4.46
C GLU A 195 -18.34 -6.59 -4.03
N PHE A 196 -17.04 -6.56 -4.31
CA PHE A 196 -16.11 -7.62 -3.87
C PHE A 196 -16.10 -7.79 -2.35
N LEU A 197 -16.01 -6.69 -1.58
CA LEU A 197 -16.01 -6.77 -0.12
C LEU A 197 -17.35 -7.24 0.47
N GLU A 198 -18.46 -6.98 -0.23
CA GLU A 198 -19.81 -7.39 0.19
C GLU A 198 -20.08 -8.87 -0.13
N THR A 199 -19.62 -9.36 -1.27
CA THR A 199 -19.94 -10.69 -1.79
C THR A 199 -18.82 -11.71 -1.60
N GLY A 200 -17.56 -11.26 -1.48
CA GLY A 200 -16.37 -12.12 -1.40
C GLY A 200 -15.93 -12.69 -2.76
N SER A 201 -16.47 -12.15 -3.86
CA SER A 201 -16.20 -12.69 -5.21
C SER A 201 -16.21 -11.60 -6.28
#